data_13292dd138d134c689ba1fabd05e58d1
#
_entry.id   13292dd138d134c689ba1fabd05e58d1
#
_cell.length_a   1.000
_cell.length_b   1.000
_cell.length_c   1.000
_cell.angle_alpha   90.00
_cell.angle_beta   90.00
_cell.angle_gamma   90.00
#
_symmetry.space_group_name_H-M   'P 1'
#
loop_
_entity.id
_entity.type
_entity.pdbx_description
1 polymer ?
#
loop_
_entity_poly.entity_id
_entity_poly.type
_entity_poly.pdbx_seq_one_letter_code
_entity_poly.pdbx_strand_id
1 'polypeptide(L)'
;MDLAGLSLSLINSIYGRLFRVRLQPRVEEPKEPSNGPILEDALRRLQGHSIEIASLIDIGASNGFWSKAFARYFPGRHHLLIDANAFHLEDLKKVCRENPKWQFDLTAVGGTTGELYFDGSDPLGGHLSETPLTKDYRPCPVTTIDHLLEKYPLPGPLMIKLDTHGVELPILAGAANALKQTSVIVIEAYNMVFGGPAVPFWDLCCYMSEIGFRPLDVFDLLYREVDNAFWQFDLLFVRSDLPLFQDYRFFVSGRH
;
A
#
# COMPACT_ATOMS: atom_id res chain seq x y z
N MET A 1 15.10 30.30 10.35
CA MET A 1 14.11 29.77 11.30
C MET A 1 14.34 28.27 11.35
N ASP A 2 14.78 27.80 12.50
CA ASP A 2 15.24 26.42 12.68
C ASP A 2 14.01 25.52 12.87
N LEU A 3 13.76 24.63 11.91
CA LEU A 3 12.62 23.67 11.93
C LEU A 3 12.87 22.45 12.81
N ALA A 4 14.03 22.40 13.50
CA ALA A 4 14.41 21.28 14.38
C ALA A 4 13.72 21.27 15.75
N GLY A 5 12.82 22.22 16.04
CA GLY A 5 12.19 22.40 17.35
C GLY A 5 10.71 22.03 17.46
N LEU A 6 10.07 21.48 16.43
CA LEU A 6 8.68 21.03 16.53
C LEU A 6 8.64 19.67 17.26
N SER A 7 8.11 19.69 18.48
CA SER A 7 8.04 18.50 19.32
C SER A 7 7.20 17.40 18.64
N LEU A 8 7.66 16.16 18.73
CA LEU A 8 6.96 14.93 18.32
C LEU A 8 5.50 14.87 18.79
N SER A 9 5.17 15.58 19.90
CA SER A 9 3.79 15.71 20.40
C SER A 9 2.86 16.50 19.47
N LEU A 10 3.40 17.44 18.68
CA LEU A 10 2.61 18.25 17.75
C LEU A 10 2.33 17.43 16.48
N ILE A 11 3.31 16.64 16.02
CA ILE A 11 3.17 15.73 14.90
C ILE A 11 2.14 14.64 15.24
N ASN A 12 2.24 14.01 16.41
CA ASN A 12 1.26 13.03 16.89
C ASN A 12 -0.13 13.63 17.14
N SER A 13 -0.23 14.93 17.48
CA SER A 13 -1.52 15.61 17.64
C SER A 13 -2.20 15.83 16.28
N ILE A 14 -1.43 16.10 15.23
CA ILE A 14 -1.96 16.29 13.86
C ILE A 14 -2.40 14.93 13.30
N TYR A 15 -1.57 13.89 13.43
CA TYR A 15 -1.91 12.52 13.03
C TYR A 15 -3.12 11.97 13.78
N GLY A 16 -3.13 12.08 15.11
CA GLY A 16 -4.23 11.59 15.92
C GLY A 16 -5.58 12.29 15.65
N ARG A 17 -5.58 13.54 15.14
CA ARG A 17 -6.82 14.22 14.74
C ARG A 17 -7.31 13.78 13.35
N LEU A 18 -6.42 13.65 12.37
CA LEU A 18 -6.76 13.19 11.01
C LEU A 18 -7.34 11.76 11.02
N PHE A 19 -6.79 10.86 11.83
CA PHE A 19 -7.24 9.48 11.91
C PHE A 19 -8.44 9.28 12.86
N ARG A 20 -8.58 10.06 13.95
CA ARG A 20 -9.74 9.97 14.87
C ARG A 20 -11.07 10.33 14.21
N VAL A 21 -11.07 11.16 13.19
CA VAL A 21 -12.28 11.47 12.41
C VAL A 21 -12.78 10.25 11.62
N ARG A 22 -11.90 9.29 11.26
CA ARG A 22 -12.28 8.04 10.58
C ARG A 22 -12.80 6.94 11.53
N LEU A 23 -12.61 7.05 12.84
CA LEU A 23 -12.98 6.01 13.82
C LEU A 23 -14.42 6.12 14.38
N GLN A 24 -15.20 7.07 13.94
CA GLN A 24 -16.64 7.04 14.23
C GLN A 24 -17.29 5.95 13.38
N PRO A 25 -18.23 5.15 13.96
CA PRO A 25 -19.01 4.21 13.15
C PRO A 25 -19.62 5.00 12.00
N ARG A 26 -19.24 4.63 10.78
CA ARG A 26 -19.66 5.30 9.56
C ARG A 26 -21.18 5.31 9.48
N VAL A 27 -21.81 6.39 9.91
CA VAL A 27 -23.01 6.86 9.23
C VAL A 27 -22.50 7.18 7.83
N GLU A 28 -23.03 6.53 6.78
CA GLU A 28 -22.70 6.81 5.39
C GLU A 28 -23.08 8.27 5.10
N GLU A 29 -22.17 9.19 5.43
CA GLU A 29 -22.26 10.53 4.87
C GLU A 29 -22.01 10.39 3.38
N PRO A 30 -22.79 11.06 2.52
CA PRO A 30 -22.54 11.05 1.09
C PRO A 30 -21.08 11.51 0.88
N LYS A 31 -20.25 10.62 0.36
CA LYS A 31 -18.88 10.95 -0.04
C LYS A 31 -19.00 12.19 -0.93
N GLU A 32 -18.38 13.30 -0.54
CA GLU A 32 -18.08 14.35 -1.53
C GLU A 32 -17.38 13.68 -2.70
N PRO A 33 -17.83 13.92 -3.94
CA PRO A 33 -17.22 13.27 -5.09
C PRO A 33 -15.73 13.56 -5.05
N SER A 34 -14.89 12.54 -4.99
CA SER A 34 -13.45 12.69 -5.07
C SER A 34 -13.16 13.44 -6.38
N ASN A 35 -12.45 14.56 -6.31
CA ASN A 35 -12.11 15.36 -7.49
C ASN A 35 -11.08 14.67 -8.42
N GLY A 36 -10.93 13.36 -8.34
CA GLY A 36 -9.96 12.57 -9.09
C GLY A 36 -10.36 11.11 -9.23
N PRO A 37 -9.53 10.32 -9.95
CA PRO A 37 -9.74 8.88 -10.09
C PRO A 37 -9.65 8.18 -8.74
N ILE A 38 -10.52 7.19 -8.54
CA ILE A 38 -10.58 6.34 -7.34
C ILE A 38 -10.07 4.92 -7.65
N LEU A 39 -9.87 4.12 -6.60
CA LEU A 39 -9.40 2.72 -6.71
C LEU A 39 -10.16 1.93 -7.80
N GLU A 40 -11.49 1.99 -7.81
CA GLU A 40 -12.30 1.25 -8.80
C GLU A 40 -12.03 1.68 -10.24
N ASP A 41 -11.72 2.96 -10.46
CA ASP A 41 -11.36 3.46 -11.79
C ASP A 41 -9.99 2.95 -12.22
N ALA A 42 -9.01 2.93 -11.32
CA ALA A 42 -7.68 2.40 -11.57
C ALA A 42 -7.73 0.88 -11.86
N LEU A 43 -8.48 0.10 -11.08
CA LEU A 43 -8.65 -1.34 -11.32
C LEU A 43 -9.34 -1.64 -12.65
N ARG A 44 -10.33 -0.83 -13.05
CA ARG A 44 -10.99 -0.94 -14.35
C ARG A 44 -10.02 -0.65 -15.50
N ARG A 45 -9.21 0.40 -15.40
CA ARG A 45 -8.17 0.72 -16.40
C ARG A 45 -7.11 -0.37 -16.47
N LEU A 46 -6.64 -0.87 -15.32
CA LEU A 46 -5.68 -1.97 -15.25
C LEU A 46 -6.21 -3.23 -15.96
N GLN A 47 -7.48 -3.59 -15.74
CA GLN A 47 -8.12 -4.71 -16.44
C GLN A 47 -8.11 -4.52 -17.96
N GLY A 48 -8.28 -3.27 -18.45
CA GLY A 48 -8.24 -2.94 -19.87
C GLY A 48 -6.87 -3.12 -20.52
N HIS A 49 -5.78 -3.13 -19.75
CA HIS A 49 -4.41 -3.33 -20.27
C HIS A 49 -4.01 -4.78 -20.49
N SER A 50 -4.86 -5.75 -20.15
CA SER A 50 -4.61 -7.20 -20.31
C SER A 50 -3.32 -7.67 -19.65
N ILE A 51 -2.91 -7.02 -18.55
CA ILE A 51 -1.75 -7.44 -17.75
C ILE A 51 -2.16 -8.64 -16.90
N GLU A 52 -1.41 -9.74 -17.02
CA GLU A 52 -1.70 -10.95 -16.27
C GLU A 52 -1.36 -10.77 -14.77
N ILE A 53 -2.33 -11.16 -13.92
CA ILE A 53 -2.20 -11.19 -12.47
C ILE A 53 -2.87 -12.50 -12.00
N ALA A 54 -2.09 -13.40 -11.40
CA ALA A 54 -2.60 -14.66 -10.84
C ALA A 54 -2.86 -14.56 -9.34
N SER A 55 -2.08 -13.74 -8.64
CA SER A 55 -2.18 -13.58 -7.18
C SER A 55 -1.96 -12.13 -6.75
N LEU A 56 -2.57 -11.76 -5.62
CA LEU A 56 -2.38 -10.49 -4.92
C LEU A 56 -1.69 -10.75 -3.57
N ILE A 57 -0.66 -9.97 -3.27
CA ILE A 57 -0.09 -9.81 -1.92
C ILE A 57 -0.50 -8.42 -1.44
N ASP A 58 -1.36 -8.37 -0.43
CA ASP A 58 -1.95 -7.15 0.14
C ASP A 58 -1.31 -6.87 1.51
N ILE A 59 -0.33 -5.95 1.56
CA ILE A 59 0.41 -5.60 2.76
C ILE A 59 -0.15 -4.31 3.33
N GLY A 60 -0.51 -4.32 4.62
CA GLY A 60 -1.40 -3.36 5.25
C GLY A 60 -2.85 -3.65 4.84
N ALA A 61 -3.26 -4.91 4.94
CA ALA A 61 -4.54 -5.37 4.42
C ALA A 61 -5.74 -4.92 5.24
N SER A 62 -5.53 -4.49 6.49
CA SER A 62 -6.58 -4.02 7.39
C SER A 62 -7.76 -5.01 7.45
N ASN A 63 -8.96 -4.56 7.15
CA ASN A 63 -10.19 -5.38 7.11
C ASN A 63 -10.41 -6.13 5.76
N GLY A 64 -9.40 -6.16 4.89
CA GLY A 64 -9.47 -6.76 3.56
C GLY A 64 -10.27 -5.94 2.52
N PHE A 65 -10.50 -4.65 2.77
CA PHE A 65 -11.27 -3.80 1.85
C PHE A 65 -10.66 -3.75 0.46
N TRP A 66 -9.34 -3.53 0.37
CA TRP A 66 -8.61 -3.41 -0.90
C TRP A 66 -8.66 -4.74 -1.68
N SER A 67 -8.37 -5.86 -1.01
CA SER A 67 -8.49 -7.20 -1.58
C SER A 67 -9.89 -7.51 -2.12
N LYS A 68 -10.95 -7.09 -1.40
CA LYS A 68 -12.34 -7.25 -1.88
C LYS A 68 -12.64 -6.39 -3.11
N ALA A 69 -12.13 -5.15 -3.15
CA ALA A 69 -12.27 -4.28 -4.31
C ALA A 69 -11.58 -4.89 -5.53
N PHE A 70 -10.32 -5.34 -5.37
CA PHE A 70 -9.58 -6.02 -6.43
C PHE A 70 -10.30 -7.26 -6.98
N ALA A 71 -10.86 -8.09 -6.11
CA ALA A 71 -11.54 -9.33 -6.51
C ALA A 71 -12.78 -9.11 -7.39
N ARG A 72 -13.40 -7.92 -7.36
CA ARG A 72 -14.53 -7.58 -8.25
C ARG A 72 -14.08 -7.45 -9.72
N TYR A 73 -12.87 -6.97 -9.95
CA TYR A 73 -12.28 -6.77 -11.28
C TYR A 73 -11.44 -7.96 -11.73
N PHE A 74 -10.82 -8.69 -10.79
CA PHE A 74 -9.95 -9.83 -11.03
C PHE A 74 -10.44 -11.03 -10.21
N PRO A 75 -11.61 -11.62 -10.56
CA PRO A 75 -12.19 -12.69 -9.78
C PRO A 75 -11.35 -13.98 -9.81
N GLY A 76 -11.46 -14.75 -8.72
CA GLY A 76 -10.86 -16.10 -8.63
C GLY A 76 -9.35 -16.13 -8.44
N ARG A 77 -8.71 -15.01 -8.17
CA ARG A 77 -7.27 -14.90 -7.87
C ARG A 77 -6.95 -15.39 -6.46
N HIS A 78 -5.69 -15.77 -6.25
CA HIS A 78 -5.17 -16.06 -4.92
C HIS A 78 -4.82 -14.77 -4.21
N HIS A 79 -5.07 -14.67 -2.91
CA HIS A 79 -4.69 -13.50 -2.12
C HIS A 79 -3.94 -13.94 -0.87
N LEU A 80 -2.89 -13.19 -0.53
CA LEU A 80 -2.23 -13.24 0.76
C LEU A 80 -2.37 -11.85 1.41
N LEU A 81 -3.18 -11.78 2.46
CA LEU A 81 -3.47 -10.56 3.21
C LEU A 81 -2.53 -10.51 4.42
N ILE A 82 -1.78 -9.44 4.57
CA ILE A 82 -0.79 -9.29 5.63
C ILE A 82 -1.06 -8.00 6.38
N ASP A 83 -1.13 -8.10 7.69
CA ASP A 83 -1.25 -6.95 8.57
C ASP A 83 -0.48 -7.19 9.88
N ALA A 84 0.17 -6.16 10.40
CA ALA A 84 0.87 -6.25 11.67
C ALA A 84 -0.06 -6.04 12.87
N ASN A 85 -1.23 -5.40 12.65
CA ASN A 85 -2.14 -5.03 13.70
C ASN A 85 -3.13 -6.15 14.03
N ALA A 86 -3.01 -6.74 15.21
CA ALA A 86 -3.93 -7.76 15.68
C ALA A 86 -5.40 -7.29 15.80
N PHE A 87 -5.66 -5.99 15.76
CA PHE A 87 -7.00 -5.44 15.70
C PHE A 87 -7.81 -6.00 14.52
N HIS A 88 -7.15 -6.26 13.38
CA HIS A 88 -7.77 -6.75 12.16
C HIS A 88 -7.95 -8.27 12.08
N LEU A 89 -7.50 -9.03 13.10
CA LEU A 89 -7.50 -10.49 13.08
C LEU A 89 -8.87 -11.11 12.72
N GLU A 90 -9.94 -10.63 13.35
CA GLU A 90 -11.27 -11.23 13.11
C GLU A 90 -11.83 -10.89 11.73
N ASP A 91 -11.53 -9.71 11.21
CA ASP A 91 -11.89 -9.33 9.85
C ASP A 91 -11.12 -10.15 8.81
N LEU A 92 -9.81 -10.34 9.00
CA LEU A 92 -8.97 -11.17 8.13
C LEU A 92 -9.42 -12.65 8.15
N LYS A 93 -9.71 -13.21 9.32
CA LYS A 93 -10.29 -14.55 9.44
C LYS A 93 -11.60 -14.67 8.70
N LYS A 94 -12.47 -13.67 8.80
CA LYS A 94 -13.78 -13.66 8.15
C LYS A 94 -13.62 -13.65 6.63
N VAL A 95 -12.85 -12.72 6.07
CA VAL A 95 -12.70 -12.62 4.61
C VAL A 95 -12.03 -13.84 3.99
N CYS A 96 -11.07 -14.46 4.69
CA CYS A 96 -10.43 -15.69 4.22
C CYS A 96 -11.35 -16.91 4.31
N ARG A 97 -12.24 -16.98 5.31
CA ARG A 97 -13.28 -18.05 5.35
C ARG A 97 -14.27 -17.95 4.20
N GLU A 98 -14.61 -16.73 3.78
CA GLU A 98 -15.53 -16.47 2.67
C GLU A 98 -14.88 -16.73 1.30
N ASN A 99 -13.53 -16.79 1.22
CA ASN A 99 -12.77 -16.91 -0.01
C ASN A 99 -11.70 -18.00 0.11
N PRO A 100 -11.95 -19.24 -0.36
CA PRO A 100 -11.06 -20.39 -0.14
C PRO A 100 -9.64 -20.27 -0.71
N LYS A 101 -9.41 -19.32 -1.64
CA LYS A 101 -8.08 -19.04 -2.22
C LYS A 101 -7.34 -17.93 -1.48
N TRP A 102 -7.93 -17.39 -0.42
CA TRP A 102 -7.35 -16.29 0.35
C TRP A 102 -6.74 -16.81 1.64
N GLN A 103 -5.57 -16.32 1.94
CA GLN A 103 -4.81 -16.62 3.16
C GLN A 103 -4.44 -15.30 3.84
N PHE A 104 -4.13 -15.34 5.12
CA PHE A 104 -3.62 -14.17 5.83
C PHE A 104 -2.48 -14.54 6.77
N ASP A 105 -1.66 -13.54 7.11
CA ASP A 105 -0.67 -13.61 8.19
C ASP A 105 -0.70 -12.33 9.02
N LEU A 106 -0.57 -12.47 10.34
CA LEU A 106 -0.41 -11.34 11.26
C LEU A 106 1.06 -11.15 11.56
N THR A 107 1.71 -10.35 10.75
CA THR A 107 3.14 -10.04 10.88
C THR A 107 3.43 -8.69 10.24
N ALA A 108 4.47 -8.03 10.68
CA ALA A 108 5.02 -6.90 9.94
C ALA A 108 5.88 -7.38 8.77
N VAL A 109 5.96 -6.58 7.72
CA VAL A 109 6.82 -6.84 6.56
C VAL A 109 7.91 -5.79 6.50
N GLY A 110 9.13 -6.21 6.21
CA GLY A 110 10.30 -5.35 6.13
C GLY A 110 11.37 -5.88 5.17
N GLY A 111 12.55 -5.28 5.22
CA GLY A 111 13.68 -5.66 4.38
C GLY A 111 14.40 -6.93 4.81
N THR A 112 14.29 -7.31 6.06
CA THR A 112 14.93 -8.49 6.67
C THR A 112 14.00 -9.13 7.68
N THR A 113 14.19 -10.43 7.92
CA THR A 113 13.49 -11.14 8.99
C THR A 113 14.11 -10.80 10.34
N GLY A 114 13.27 -10.57 11.35
CA GLY A 114 13.74 -10.20 12.69
C GLY A 114 12.61 -9.74 13.59
N GLU A 115 12.91 -8.78 14.46
CA GLU A 115 11.97 -8.15 15.37
C GLU A 115 12.16 -6.63 15.32
N LEU A 116 11.07 -5.89 15.21
CA LEU A 116 10.99 -4.44 15.36
C LEU A 116 9.93 -4.10 16.41
N TYR A 117 9.73 -2.82 16.63
CA TYR A 117 8.66 -2.33 17.49
C TYR A 117 7.54 -1.77 16.63
N PHE A 118 6.31 -2.13 16.96
CA PHE A 118 5.09 -1.71 16.27
C PHE A 118 4.15 -0.98 17.22
N ASP A 119 3.67 0.18 16.83
CA ASP A 119 2.56 0.88 17.47
C ASP A 119 1.29 0.64 16.67
N GLY A 120 0.40 -0.20 17.20
CA GLY A 120 -0.91 -0.50 16.63
C GLY A 120 -2.05 0.15 17.40
N SER A 121 -1.80 1.21 18.15
CA SER A 121 -2.81 1.93 18.93
C SER A 121 -3.84 2.63 18.04
N ASP A 122 -3.45 3.01 16.84
CA ASP A 122 -4.36 3.43 15.76
C ASP A 122 -4.56 2.25 14.80
N PRO A 123 -5.80 1.75 14.63
CA PRO A 123 -6.07 0.65 13.71
C PRO A 123 -5.70 0.89 12.25
N LEU A 124 -5.64 2.15 11.82
CA LEU A 124 -5.36 2.54 10.42
C LEU A 124 -4.00 3.22 10.25
N GLY A 125 -3.32 3.57 11.33
CA GLY A 125 -2.07 4.34 11.33
C GLY A 125 -0.90 3.61 11.98
N GLY A 126 -0.86 2.29 11.93
CA GLY A 126 0.19 1.49 12.53
C GLY A 126 1.59 1.88 12.06
N HIS A 127 2.56 1.91 12.95
CA HIS A 127 3.91 2.41 12.67
C HIS A 127 5.00 1.47 13.19
N LEU A 128 5.99 1.15 12.34
CA LEU A 128 7.17 0.35 12.68
C LEU A 128 8.35 1.25 13.07
N SER A 129 9.16 0.80 14.03
CA SER A 129 10.40 1.47 14.44
C SER A 129 11.43 0.45 14.95
N GLU A 130 12.72 0.76 14.79
CA GLU A 130 13.83 -0.03 15.36
C GLU A 130 13.87 0.05 16.90
N THR A 131 13.34 1.13 17.46
CA THR A 131 13.28 1.36 18.91
C THR A 131 11.89 1.84 19.31
N PRO A 132 11.43 1.55 20.54
CA PRO A 132 10.13 2.05 21.00
C PRO A 132 10.17 3.58 21.16
N LEU A 133 9.39 4.30 20.35
CA LEU A 133 9.31 5.77 20.39
C LEU A 133 8.35 6.27 21.48
N THR A 134 7.38 5.44 21.86
CA THR A 134 6.40 5.71 22.92
C THR A 134 6.17 4.43 23.75
N LYS A 135 5.40 4.56 24.84
CA LYS A 135 4.98 3.41 25.66
C LYS A 135 4.02 2.44 24.94
N ASP A 136 3.47 2.83 23.79
CA ASP A 136 2.48 2.05 23.06
C ASP A 136 3.13 1.08 22.05
N TYR A 137 4.43 1.27 21.76
CA TYR A 137 5.20 0.35 20.92
C TYR A 137 5.40 -1.02 21.60
N ARG A 138 5.19 -2.08 20.85
CA ARG A 138 5.37 -3.47 21.27
C ARG A 138 6.32 -4.20 20.33
N PRO A 139 7.13 -5.16 20.82
CA PRO A 139 7.88 -6.05 19.95
C PRO A 139 6.95 -6.74 18.96
N CYS A 140 7.35 -6.74 17.68
CA CYS A 140 6.59 -7.31 16.59
C CYS A 140 7.53 -8.10 15.68
N PRO A 141 7.23 -9.36 15.37
CA PRO A 141 8.01 -10.11 14.40
C PRO A 141 7.88 -9.46 13.02
N VAL A 142 9.00 -9.41 12.32
CA VAL A 142 9.10 -8.87 10.96
C VAL A 142 9.60 -9.97 10.03
N THR A 143 9.03 -10.03 8.85
CA THR A 143 9.43 -10.97 7.81
C THR A 143 9.60 -10.25 6.48
N THR A 144 10.10 -10.95 5.44
CA THR A 144 10.19 -10.43 4.08
C THR A 144 9.10 -11.02 3.19
N ILE A 145 8.80 -10.36 2.06
CA ILE A 145 7.87 -10.93 1.06
C ILE A 145 8.40 -12.27 0.54
N ASP A 146 9.71 -12.37 0.29
CA ASP A 146 10.31 -13.62 -0.19
C ASP A 146 10.08 -14.76 0.80
N HIS A 147 10.26 -14.53 2.11
CA HIS A 147 10.00 -15.55 3.14
C HIS A 147 8.52 -15.89 3.28
N LEU A 148 7.63 -14.91 3.10
CA LEU A 148 6.19 -15.16 3.07
C LEU A 148 5.78 -16.07 1.90
N LEU A 149 6.40 -15.92 0.73
CA LEU A 149 6.15 -16.78 -0.42
C LEU A 149 6.70 -18.21 -0.24
N GLU A 150 7.72 -18.41 0.58
CA GLU A 150 8.15 -19.75 1.00
C GLU A 150 7.10 -20.43 1.89
N LYS A 151 6.49 -19.66 2.81
CA LYS A 151 5.44 -20.13 3.72
C LYS A 151 4.08 -20.30 3.04
N TYR A 152 3.75 -19.38 2.14
CA TYR A 152 2.48 -19.32 1.40
C TYR A 152 2.76 -19.25 -0.11
N PRO A 153 3.09 -20.37 -0.77
CA PRO A 153 3.36 -20.37 -2.20
C PRO A 153 2.16 -19.86 -3.00
N LEU A 154 2.38 -18.85 -3.83
CA LEU A 154 1.38 -18.24 -4.68
C LEU A 154 1.77 -18.38 -6.16
N PRO A 155 0.83 -18.69 -7.07
CA PRO A 155 1.12 -18.67 -8.50
C PRO A 155 1.36 -17.24 -8.99
N GLY A 156 2.42 -17.05 -9.78
CA GLY A 156 2.67 -15.80 -10.52
C GLY A 156 1.90 -15.74 -11.84
N PRO A 157 1.79 -14.57 -12.48
CA PRO A 157 2.35 -13.30 -12.07
C PRO A 157 1.69 -12.68 -10.84
N LEU A 158 2.47 -11.95 -10.03
CA LEU A 158 2.02 -11.33 -8.80
C LEU A 158 1.61 -9.87 -9.00
N MET A 159 0.66 -9.44 -8.20
CA MET A 159 0.46 -8.05 -7.83
C MET A 159 0.80 -7.86 -6.36
N ILE A 160 1.54 -6.80 -6.03
CA ILE A 160 1.88 -6.42 -4.65
C ILE A 160 1.24 -5.06 -4.35
N LYS A 161 0.50 -4.95 -3.24
CA LYS A 161 0.01 -3.69 -2.71
C LYS A 161 0.74 -3.39 -1.40
N LEU A 162 1.28 -2.19 -1.27
CA LEU A 162 1.94 -1.68 -0.07
C LEU A 162 1.18 -0.46 0.45
N ASP A 163 0.71 -0.56 1.68
CA ASP A 163 0.10 0.51 2.45
C ASP A 163 0.66 0.40 3.88
N THR A 164 1.89 0.88 4.03
CA THR A 164 2.74 0.55 5.20
C THR A 164 3.40 1.77 5.85
N HIS A 165 3.01 2.97 5.41
CA HIS A 165 3.35 4.25 6.05
C HIS A 165 4.86 4.49 6.23
N GLY A 166 5.64 4.29 5.14
CA GLY A 166 7.03 4.74 5.06
C GLY A 166 8.10 3.64 5.14
N VAL A 167 7.72 2.35 5.08
CA VAL A 167 8.67 1.23 5.03
C VAL A 167 8.68 0.51 3.67
N GLU A 168 8.14 1.12 2.64
CA GLU A 168 7.94 0.55 1.30
C GLU A 168 9.28 0.13 0.66
N LEU A 169 10.30 0.99 0.69
CA LEU A 169 11.61 0.66 0.10
C LEU A 169 12.31 -0.50 0.80
N PRO A 170 12.39 -0.58 2.15
CA PRO A 170 12.84 -1.78 2.84
C PRO A 170 12.06 -3.03 2.44
N ILE A 171 10.72 -2.97 2.35
CA ILE A 171 9.89 -4.12 1.95
C ILE A 171 10.26 -4.60 0.54
N LEU A 172 10.38 -3.68 -0.43
CA LEU A 172 10.77 -4.01 -1.79
C LEU A 172 12.19 -4.59 -1.87
N ALA A 173 13.12 -4.11 -1.04
CA ALA A 173 14.46 -4.70 -0.95
C ALA A 173 14.44 -6.16 -0.45
N GLY A 174 13.49 -6.50 0.47
CA GLY A 174 13.25 -7.86 0.96
C GLY A 174 12.40 -8.74 0.03
N ALA A 175 12.09 -8.28 -1.19
CA ALA A 175 11.22 -8.95 -2.15
C ALA A 175 11.94 -9.35 -3.45
N ALA A 176 13.24 -9.54 -3.42
CA ALA A 176 14.06 -9.71 -4.64
C ALA A 176 13.62 -10.87 -5.54
N ASN A 177 13.11 -11.98 -4.98
CA ASN A 177 12.57 -13.10 -5.74
C ASN A 177 11.11 -12.90 -6.14
N ALA A 178 10.31 -12.31 -5.26
CA ALA A 178 8.92 -11.94 -5.56
C ALA A 178 8.85 -10.96 -6.74
N LEU A 179 9.71 -9.94 -6.77
CA LEU A 179 9.77 -8.94 -7.82
C LEU A 179 10.05 -9.53 -9.22
N LYS A 180 10.77 -10.64 -9.32
CA LYS A 180 11.03 -11.33 -10.62
C LYS A 180 9.75 -11.86 -11.26
N GLN A 181 8.73 -12.16 -10.47
CA GLN A 181 7.43 -12.65 -10.93
C GLN A 181 6.29 -11.66 -10.69
N THR A 182 6.61 -10.41 -10.35
CA THR A 182 5.63 -9.34 -10.12
C THR A 182 5.41 -8.55 -11.41
N SER A 183 4.16 -8.40 -11.82
CA SER A 183 3.75 -7.60 -12.97
C SER A 183 3.20 -6.23 -12.59
N VAL A 184 2.59 -6.10 -11.40
CA VAL A 184 1.96 -4.87 -10.91
C VAL A 184 2.34 -4.62 -9.46
N ILE A 185 2.62 -3.35 -9.12
CA ILE A 185 2.81 -2.91 -7.74
C ILE A 185 1.95 -1.67 -7.50
N VAL A 186 1.20 -1.64 -6.40
CA VAL A 186 0.50 -0.45 -5.93
C VAL A 186 1.12 -0.01 -4.61
N ILE A 187 1.42 1.27 -4.50
CA ILE A 187 2.06 1.84 -3.32
C ILE A 187 1.35 3.12 -2.92
N GLU A 188 0.97 3.22 -1.64
CA GLU A 188 0.55 4.47 -1.06
C GLU A 188 1.77 5.41 -0.98
N ALA A 189 1.71 6.52 -1.71
CA ALA A 189 2.82 7.43 -1.92
C ALA A 189 2.53 8.83 -1.36
N TYR A 190 3.58 9.52 -0.94
CA TYR A 190 3.44 10.77 -0.22
C TYR A 190 4.21 11.92 -0.88
N ASN A 191 3.64 13.11 -0.83
CA ASN A 191 4.32 14.36 -1.20
C ASN A 191 5.08 14.99 -0.01
N MET A 192 5.36 14.21 1.02
CA MET A 192 5.99 14.68 2.26
C MET A 192 6.90 13.60 2.84
N VAL A 193 7.87 14.03 3.63
CA VAL A 193 8.73 13.12 4.41
C VAL A 193 8.21 13.09 5.86
N PHE A 194 7.86 11.91 6.35
CA PHE A 194 7.33 11.73 7.72
C PHE A 194 8.39 11.38 8.75
N GLY A 195 9.64 11.20 8.31
CA GLY A 195 10.73 10.68 9.13
C GLY A 195 10.98 9.18 8.90
N GLY A 196 12.01 8.64 9.54
CA GLY A 196 12.41 7.24 9.34
C GLY A 196 12.84 6.94 7.90
N PRO A 197 12.54 5.76 7.38
CA PRO A 197 12.87 5.35 6.01
C PRO A 197 11.88 5.84 4.95
N ALA A 198 10.85 6.61 5.34
CA ALA A 198 9.87 7.17 4.42
C ALA A 198 10.52 8.10 3.40
N VAL A 199 10.15 7.94 2.14
CA VAL A 199 10.64 8.77 1.04
C VAL A 199 9.48 9.48 0.34
N PRO A 200 9.70 10.68 -0.22
CA PRO A 200 8.69 11.33 -1.03
C PRO A 200 8.47 10.58 -2.34
N PHE A 201 7.31 10.75 -2.96
CA PHE A 201 6.89 9.98 -4.14
C PHE A 201 7.86 10.07 -5.33
N TRP A 202 8.57 11.18 -5.51
CA TRP A 202 9.54 11.32 -6.61
C TRP A 202 10.77 10.43 -6.40
N ASP A 203 11.26 10.26 -5.16
CA ASP A 203 12.36 9.35 -4.84
C ASP A 203 11.88 7.89 -4.94
N LEU A 204 10.64 7.60 -4.53
CA LEU A 204 9.98 6.31 -4.77
C LEU A 204 9.94 5.99 -6.28
N CYS A 205 9.52 6.94 -7.12
CA CYS A 205 9.48 6.75 -8.57
C CYS A 205 10.88 6.49 -9.17
N CYS A 206 11.92 7.17 -8.67
CA CYS A 206 13.31 6.90 -9.08
C CYS A 206 13.71 5.47 -8.74
N TYR A 207 13.49 5.05 -7.49
CA TYR A 207 13.79 3.68 -7.05
C TYR A 207 13.02 2.63 -7.87
N MET A 208 11.72 2.83 -8.10
CA MET A 208 10.88 1.92 -8.90
C MET A 208 11.40 1.79 -10.33
N SER A 209 11.87 2.91 -10.91
CA SER A 209 12.49 2.90 -12.24
C SER A 209 13.77 2.07 -12.29
N GLU A 210 14.61 2.15 -11.26
CA GLU A 210 15.85 1.37 -11.14
C GLU A 210 15.59 -0.14 -11.06
N ILE A 211 14.52 -0.55 -10.40
CA ILE A 211 14.12 -1.97 -10.29
C ILE A 211 13.21 -2.44 -11.44
N GLY A 212 13.03 -1.63 -12.50
CA GLY A 212 12.36 -2.00 -13.75
C GLY A 212 10.84 -1.84 -13.74
N PHE A 213 10.32 -0.93 -12.93
CA PHE A 213 8.91 -0.56 -12.91
C PHE A 213 8.72 0.91 -13.24
N ARG A 214 7.56 1.26 -13.79
CA ARG A 214 7.19 2.65 -14.06
C ARG A 214 5.72 2.91 -13.74
N PRO A 215 5.35 4.15 -13.36
CA PRO A 215 3.97 4.51 -13.08
C PRO A 215 3.08 4.29 -14.31
N LEU A 216 1.92 3.69 -14.11
CA LEU A 216 0.85 3.55 -15.09
C LEU A 216 -0.36 4.39 -14.70
N ASP A 217 -0.66 4.51 -13.42
CA ASP A 217 -1.86 5.18 -12.94
C ASP A 217 -1.65 5.84 -11.58
N VAL A 218 -2.51 6.80 -11.25
CA VAL A 218 -2.58 7.51 -9.98
C VAL A 218 -4.05 7.64 -9.57
N PHE A 219 -4.36 7.40 -8.29
CA PHE A 219 -5.74 7.43 -7.79
C PHE A 219 -5.79 7.73 -6.28
N ASP A 220 -6.99 7.90 -5.74
CA ASP A 220 -7.26 8.18 -4.32
C ASP A 220 -6.44 9.37 -3.77
N LEU A 221 -6.38 10.48 -4.54
CA LEU A 221 -5.66 11.68 -4.13
C LEU A 221 -6.28 12.31 -2.89
N LEU A 222 -5.44 12.60 -1.90
CA LEU A 222 -5.80 13.32 -0.69
C LEU A 222 -5.09 14.66 -0.61
N TYR A 223 -5.78 15.66 -0.08
CA TYR A 223 -5.30 17.01 0.12
C TYR A 223 -5.31 17.35 1.61
N ARG A 224 -4.35 18.15 2.04
CA ARG A 224 -4.24 18.62 3.42
C ARG A 224 -5.34 19.63 3.70
N GLU A 225 -6.02 19.48 4.82
CA GLU A 225 -7.04 20.47 5.26
C GLU A 225 -6.44 21.84 5.58
N VAL A 226 -5.17 21.88 6.02
CA VAL A 226 -4.50 23.08 6.52
C VAL A 226 -4.16 24.09 5.42
N ASP A 227 -3.84 23.64 4.21
CA ASP A 227 -3.33 24.49 3.12
C ASP A 227 -3.76 24.03 1.72
N ASN A 228 -4.57 22.98 1.65
CA ASN A 228 -5.06 22.36 0.41
C ASN A 228 -3.92 21.90 -0.55
N ALA A 229 -2.72 21.66 -0.03
CA ALA A 229 -1.68 21.01 -0.80
C ALA A 229 -1.96 19.50 -0.87
N PHE A 230 -1.73 18.87 -2.04
CA PHE A 230 -1.85 17.43 -2.12
C PHE A 230 -0.74 16.77 -1.28
N TRP A 231 -1.04 15.61 -0.68
CA TRP A 231 -0.08 15.02 0.23
C TRP A 231 0.06 13.50 0.12
N GLN A 232 -1.00 12.78 -0.26
CA GLN A 232 -1.06 11.32 -0.33
C GLN A 232 -1.87 10.88 -1.53
N PHE A 233 -1.50 9.78 -2.14
CA PHE A 233 -2.20 9.15 -3.25
C PHE A 233 -1.64 7.75 -3.49
N ASP A 234 -2.40 6.90 -4.19
CA ASP A 234 -1.92 5.60 -4.63
C ASP A 234 -1.27 5.69 -6.01
N LEU A 235 -0.06 5.14 -6.14
CA LEU A 235 0.64 4.93 -7.40
C LEU A 235 0.58 3.47 -7.83
N LEU A 236 0.09 3.24 -9.05
CA LEU A 236 0.12 1.94 -9.69
C LEU A 236 1.30 1.86 -10.65
N PHE A 237 2.22 0.94 -10.39
CA PHE A 237 3.40 0.67 -11.19
C PHE A 237 3.23 -0.65 -11.93
N VAL A 238 3.80 -0.72 -13.14
CA VAL A 238 3.89 -1.94 -13.94
C VAL A 238 5.29 -2.10 -14.50
N ARG A 239 5.62 -3.29 -15.02
CA ARG A 239 6.91 -3.53 -15.67
C ARG A 239 7.18 -2.51 -16.76
N SER A 240 8.38 -1.93 -16.76
CA SER A 240 8.78 -0.89 -17.71
C SER A 240 8.99 -1.40 -19.14
N ASP A 241 9.18 -2.71 -19.31
CA ASP A 241 9.36 -3.39 -20.59
C ASP A 241 8.06 -3.76 -21.32
N LEU A 242 6.90 -3.39 -20.78
CA LEU A 242 5.62 -3.67 -21.43
C LEU A 242 5.46 -2.96 -22.78
N PRO A 243 4.89 -3.63 -23.80
CA PRO A 243 4.69 -3.05 -25.13
C PRO A 243 3.89 -1.75 -25.14
N LEU A 244 2.99 -1.54 -24.17
CA LEU A 244 2.17 -0.33 -24.07
C LEU A 244 3.00 0.97 -24.00
N PHE A 245 4.26 0.88 -23.53
CA PHE A 245 5.15 2.04 -23.42
C PHE A 245 5.98 2.32 -24.69
N GLN A 246 5.84 1.50 -25.71
CA GLN A 246 6.47 1.70 -27.02
C GLN A 246 5.59 2.53 -27.95
N ASP A 247 4.30 2.69 -27.65
CA ASP A 247 3.37 3.52 -28.41
C ASP A 247 3.27 4.90 -27.76
N TYR A 248 3.72 5.94 -28.48
CA TYR A 248 3.72 7.34 -28.01
C TYR A 248 2.52 8.14 -28.50
N ARG A 249 1.51 7.51 -29.11
CA ARG A 249 0.31 8.20 -29.57
C ARG A 249 -0.58 8.58 -28.38
N PHE A 250 -0.99 9.85 -28.33
CA PHE A 250 -1.90 10.35 -27.30
C PHE A 250 -3.36 10.18 -27.66
N PHE A 251 -3.67 10.11 -28.96
CA PHE A 251 -5.04 10.02 -29.47
C PHE A 251 -5.19 8.84 -30.41
N VAL A 252 -6.37 8.21 -30.39
CA VAL A 252 -6.79 7.27 -31.44
C VAL A 252 -6.99 8.09 -32.73
N SER A 253 -6.45 7.63 -33.86
CA SER A 253 -6.56 8.30 -35.16
C SER A 253 -8.02 8.64 -35.45
N GLY A 254 -8.32 9.92 -35.70
CA GLY A 254 -9.66 10.42 -36.03
C GLY A 254 -10.30 11.35 -35.00
N ARG A 255 -9.64 11.64 -33.86
CA ARG A 255 -10.00 12.76 -32.98
C ARG A 255 -8.98 13.90 -33.20
N HIS A 256 -9.42 14.93 -33.88
CA HIS A 256 -8.75 16.24 -33.99
C HIS A 256 -9.33 17.17 -32.94
#